data_bc97f37257cca617d87b2a6aaa6b17f7
#
_entry.id   bc97f37257cca617d87b2a6aaa6b17f7
#
_cell.length_a   1.000
_cell.length_b   1.000
_cell.length_c   1.000
_cell.angle_alpha   90.00
_cell.angle_beta   90.00
_cell.angle_gamma   90.00
#
_symmetry.space_group_name_H-M   'P 1'
#
loop_
_entity.id
_entity.type
_entity.pdbx_description
1 polymer ?
#
loop_
_entity_poly.entity_id
_entity_poly.type
_entity_poly.pdbx_seq_one_letter_code
_entity_poly.pdbx_strand_id
1 'polypeptide(L)'
;MCIRDRYKTHAGSFDDLEKFLNTDKLPFLIKEGVLTDEQLEKGMTEAEAVKKGLIRRDTMWVLAKDTLLGKNYDVAAMRYVPAVPGEKITFKMDTATLKSGSGYEIKVFACEVPYKEYLRDMDAQLTYNLIDKAEKQGKFPGLRVGSLEEINNNAGNWE
;
A
#
# COMPACT_ATOMS: atom_id res chain seq x y z
N MET A 1 -7.71 -1.29 -6.48
CA MET A 1 -8.15 -2.44 -5.65
C MET A 1 -6.91 -3.09 -5.06
N CYS A 2 -6.74 -3.04 -3.75
CA CYS A 2 -5.55 -3.53 -3.04
C CYS A 2 -5.91 -4.72 -2.14
N ILE A 3 -4.93 -5.24 -1.38
CA ILE A 3 -5.14 -6.35 -0.44
C ILE A 3 -6.28 -6.04 0.55
N ARG A 4 -6.35 -4.80 1.06
CA ARG A 4 -7.43 -4.35 1.95
C ARG A 4 -8.81 -4.48 1.32
N ASP A 5 -8.96 -4.11 0.05
CA ASP A 5 -10.27 -4.14 -0.62
C ASP A 5 -10.74 -5.57 -0.83
N ARG A 6 -9.82 -6.49 -1.12
CA ARG A 6 -10.12 -7.89 -1.39
C ARG A 6 -10.37 -8.70 -0.11
N TYR A 7 -9.50 -8.55 0.89
CA TYR A 7 -9.53 -9.35 2.12
C TYR A 7 -10.13 -8.62 3.31
N LYS A 8 -10.49 -7.33 3.15
CA LYS A 8 -11.00 -6.45 4.21
C LYS A 8 -10.03 -6.30 5.39
N THR A 9 -8.75 -6.53 5.15
CA THR A 9 -7.67 -6.39 6.13
C THR A 9 -6.39 -5.92 5.44
N HIS A 10 -5.45 -5.39 6.20
CA HIS A 10 -4.09 -5.14 5.72
C HIS A 10 -3.25 -6.42 5.81
N ALA A 11 -2.13 -6.46 5.07
CA ALA A 11 -1.14 -7.51 5.26
C ALA A 11 -0.52 -7.37 6.66
N GLY A 12 -0.47 -8.46 7.42
CA GLY A 12 0.13 -8.48 8.75
C GLY A 12 1.63 -8.75 8.73
N SER A 13 2.13 -9.24 7.61
CA SER A 13 3.54 -9.58 7.42
C SER A 13 3.97 -9.34 5.98
N PHE A 14 5.28 -9.25 5.76
CA PHE A 14 5.82 -9.22 4.40
C PHE A 14 5.59 -10.53 3.65
N ASP A 15 5.50 -11.66 4.34
CA ASP A 15 5.22 -12.95 3.71
C ASP A 15 3.79 -12.99 3.14
N ASP A 16 2.81 -12.44 3.87
CA ASP A 16 1.43 -12.30 3.39
C ASP A 16 1.35 -11.34 2.19
N LEU A 17 2.09 -10.22 2.26
CA LEU A 17 2.15 -9.26 1.17
C LEU A 17 2.80 -9.86 -0.08
N GLU A 18 3.91 -10.56 0.08
CA GLU A 18 4.62 -11.24 -1.00
C GLU A 18 3.75 -12.31 -1.65
N LYS A 19 3.06 -13.13 -0.84
CA LYS A 19 2.11 -14.13 -1.32
C LYS A 19 1.01 -13.48 -2.14
N PHE A 20 0.38 -12.42 -1.62
CA PHE A 20 -0.66 -11.68 -2.35
C PHE A 20 -0.15 -11.16 -3.70
N LEU A 21 1.01 -10.51 -3.73
CA LEU A 21 1.56 -9.92 -4.94
C LEU A 21 1.91 -10.96 -6.01
N ASN A 22 2.40 -12.12 -5.60
CA ASN A 22 2.85 -13.17 -6.52
C ASN A 22 1.73 -14.14 -6.93
N THR A 23 0.64 -14.27 -6.18
CA THR A 23 -0.40 -15.26 -6.47
C THR A 23 -1.74 -14.65 -6.87
N ASP A 24 -2.08 -13.49 -6.33
CA ASP A 24 -3.38 -12.90 -6.56
C ASP A 24 -3.43 -12.13 -7.88
N LYS A 25 -4.62 -12.18 -8.50
CA LYS A 25 -4.90 -11.46 -9.74
C LYS A 25 -5.90 -10.34 -9.46
N LEU A 26 -5.63 -9.18 -10.01
CA LEU A 26 -6.51 -8.03 -9.98
C LEU A 26 -7.28 -7.93 -11.31
N PRO A 27 -8.58 -7.56 -11.26
CA PRO A 27 -9.36 -7.33 -12.47
C PRO A 27 -8.91 -6.03 -13.14
N PHE A 28 -8.52 -6.14 -14.40
CA PHE A 28 -8.24 -5.00 -15.25
C PHE A 28 -9.35 -4.88 -16.28
N LEU A 29 -10.11 -3.78 -16.22
CA LEU A 29 -11.22 -3.55 -17.13
C LEU A 29 -10.70 -2.95 -18.46
N ILE A 30 -10.78 -3.72 -19.52
CA ILE A 30 -10.51 -3.26 -20.87
C ILE A 30 -11.76 -2.54 -21.38
N LYS A 31 -11.60 -1.28 -21.75
CA LYS A 31 -12.66 -0.44 -22.29
C LYS A 31 -12.34 -0.13 -23.74
N GLU A 32 -13.13 -0.68 -24.66
CA GLU A 32 -13.05 -0.39 -26.07
C GLU A 32 -14.29 0.36 -26.52
N GLY A 33 -14.11 1.51 -27.16
CA GLY A 33 -15.18 2.42 -27.58
C GLY A 33 -15.69 3.33 -26.45
N VAL A 34 -16.27 4.44 -26.87
CA VAL A 34 -16.89 5.47 -26.03
C VAL A 34 -18.24 5.81 -26.63
N LEU A 35 -19.23 6.14 -25.79
CA LEU A 35 -20.49 6.68 -26.28
C LEU A 35 -20.25 8.02 -26.96
N THR A 36 -20.87 8.21 -28.12
CA THR A 36 -20.87 9.53 -28.79
C THR A 36 -21.83 10.48 -28.08
N ASP A 37 -21.62 11.79 -28.27
CA ASP A 37 -22.47 12.81 -27.66
C ASP A 37 -23.95 12.64 -28.06
N GLU A 38 -24.21 12.27 -29.33
CA GLU A 38 -25.57 11.96 -29.80
C GLU A 38 -26.22 10.76 -29.11
N GLN A 39 -25.41 9.77 -28.71
CA GLN A 39 -25.92 8.60 -27.97
C GLN A 39 -26.19 8.94 -26.50
N LEU A 40 -25.39 9.82 -25.91
CA LEU A 40 -25.60 10.35 -24.55
C LEU A 40 -26.86 11.24 -24.51
N GLU A 41 -27.05 12.13 -25.48
CA GLU A 41 -28.24 12.98 -25.59
C GLU A 41 -29.54 12.17 -25.74
N LYS A 42 -29.47 11.01 -26.41
CA LYS A 42 -30.61 10.06 -26.52
C LYS A 42 -30.84 9.25 -25.26
N GLY A 43 -30.11 9.52 -24.17
CA GLY A 43 -30.23 8.83 -22.89
C GLY A 43 -29.73 7.39 -22.89
N MET A 44 -28.88 7.02 -23.86
CA MET A 44 -28.30 5.67 -23.93
C MET A 44 -27.34 5.44 -22.78
N THR A 45 -27.56 4.38 -22.00
CA THR A 45 -26.68 4.00 -20.92
C THR A 45 -25.53 3.14 -21.42
N GLU A 46 -24.40 3.14 -20.66
CA GLU A 46 -23.23 2.31 -20.98
C GLU A 46 -23.60 0.80 -21.06
N ALA A 47 -24.50 0.36 -20.18
CA ALA A 47 -24.98 -1.03 -20.16
C ALA A 47 -25.76 -1.41 -21.44
N GLU A 48 -26.56 -0.50 -21.98
CA GLU A 48 -27.29 -0.71 -23.23
C GLU A 48 -26.36 -0.70 -24.43
N ALA A 49 -25.34 0.17 -24.43
CA ALA A 49 -24.35 0.23 -25.49
C ALA A 49 -23.50 -1.06 -25.54
N VAL A 50 -23.16 -1.64 -24.39
CA VAL A 50 -22.47 -2.94 -24.31
C VAL A 50 -23.39 -4.03 -24.89
N LYS A 51 -24.67 -4.08 -24.51
CA LYS A 51 -25.63 -5.08 -25.06
C LYS A 51 -25.83 -4.95 -26.56
N LYS A 52 -25.75 -3.74 -27.11
CA LYS A 52 -25.84 -3.47 -28.55
C LYS A 52 -24.52 -3.67 -29.29
N GLY A 53 -23.43 -4.00 -28.59
CA GLY A 53 -22.12 -4.21 -29.20
C GLY A 53 -21.43 -2.93 -29.68
N LEU A 54 -21.91 -1.75 -29.30
CA LEU A 54 -21.35 -0.45 -29.67
C LEU A 54 -20.06 -0.14 -28.91
N ILE A 55 -19.98 -0.63 -27.68
CA ILE A 55 -18.80 -0.55 -26.82
C ILE A 55 -18.51 -1.92 -26.22
N ARG A 56 -17.25 -2.20 -26.01
CA ARG A 56 -16.81 -3.47 -25.41
C ARG A 56 -16.23 -3.22 -24.03
N ARG A 57 -16.65 -4.03 -23.09
CA ARG A 57 -16.11 -4.08 -21.72
C ARG A 57 -15.73 -5.52 -21.45
N ASP A 58 -14.44 -5.74 -21.31
CA ASP A 58 -13.89 -7.05 -21.00
C ASP A 58 -13.04 -6.97 -19.74
N THR A 59 -12.96 -8.05 -18.97
CA THR A 59 -12.17 -8.07 -17.73
C THR A 59 -11.04 -9.06 -17.89
N MET A 60 -9.82 -8.55 -17.92
CA MET A 60 -8.61 -9.33 -17.90
C MET A 60 -8.07 -9.44 -16.47
N TRP A 61 -7.67 -10.63 -16.07
CA TRP A 61 -7.09 -10.89 -14.76
C TRP A 61 -5.58 -10.86 -14.85
N VAL A 62 -4.95 -9.88 -14.22
CA VAL A 62 -3.49 -9.66 -14.23
C VAL A 62 -2.96 -9.86 -12.82
N LEU A 63 -1.74 -10.42 -12.69
CA LEU A 63 -1.09 -10.57 -11.39
C LEU A 63 -1.03 -9.23 -10.65
N ALA A 64 -1.28 -9.26 -9.35
CA ALA A 64 -1.25 -8.05 -8.51
C ALA A 64 0.11 -7.35 -8.58
N LYS A 65 1.20 -8.10 -8.56
CA LYS A 65 2.56 -7.59 -8.76
C LYS A 65 2.69 -6.80 -10.06
N ASP A 66 2.26 -7.37 -11.18
CA ASP A 66 2.44 -6.76 -12.51
C ASP A 66 1.64 -5.47 -12.66
N THR A 67 0.48 -5.43 -12.02
CA THR A 67 -0.41 -4.25 -12.04
C THR A 67 0.08 -3.12 -11.14
N LEU A 68 0.61 -3.45 -9.95
CA LEU A 68 0.95 -2.46 -8.91
C LEU A 68 2.42 -2.02 -8.97
N LEU A 69 3.34 -2.92 -9.28
CA LEU A 69 4.78 -2.71 -9.15
C LEU A 69 5.55 -2.88 -10.48
N GLY A 70 4.93 -3.55 -11.45
CA GLY A 70 5.54 -3.90 -12.72
C GLY A 70 6.21 -5.28 -12.72
N LYS A 71 6.36 -5.84 -13.93
CA LYS A 71 6.79 -7.24 -14.15
C LYS A 71 8.18 -7.56 -13.55
N ASN A 72 9.09 -6.60 -13.57
CA ASN A 72 10.50 -6.81 -13.19
C ASN A 72 10.79 -6.46 -11.73
N TYR A 73 9.77 -6.11 -10.93
CA TYR A 73 9.97 -5.75 -9.53
C TYR A 73 10.27 -6.99 -8.68
N ASP A 74 11.33 -6.90 -7.85
CA ASP A 74 11.66 -7.95 -6.88
C ASP A 74 10.86 -7.73 -5.59
N VAL A 75 9.80 -8.51 -5.43
CA VAL A 75 8.90 -8.42 -4.25
C VAL A 75 9.62 -8.84 -2.97
N ALA A 76 10.54 -9.81 -3.04
CA ALA A 76 11.28 -10.28 -1.88
C ALA A 76 12.22 -9.20 -1.31
N ALA A 77 12.71 -8.30 -2.17
CA ALA A 77 13.55 -7.18 -1.75
C ALA A 77 12.79 -6.09 -0.98
N MET A 78 11.45 -6.04 -1.09
CA MET A 78 10.61 -5.00 -0.47
C MET A 78 10.72 -4.95 1.05
N ARG A 79 11.02 -6.08 1.69
CA ARG A 79 11.17 -6.17 3.16
C ARG A 79 12.46 -5.54 3.69
N TYR A 80 13.44 -5.28 2.82
CA TYR A 80 14.74 -4.78 3.24
C TYR A 80 14.84 -3.27 3.08
N VAL A 81 15.52 -2.64 4.02
CA VAL A 81 15.87 -1.22 3.94
C VAL A 81 16.90 -1.05 2.83
N PRO A 82 16.62 -0.22 1.80
CA PRO A 82 17.56 -0.01 0.71
C PRO A 82 18.80 0.75 1.17
N ALA A 83 19.90 0.55 0.46
CA ALA A 83 21.16 1.30 0.63
C ALA A 83 21.89 1.16 1.98
N VAL A 84 21.62 0.11 2.76
CA VAL A 84 22.42 -0.19 3.95
C VAL A 84 23.54 -1.16 3.54
N PRO A 85 24.80 -0.74 3.57
CA PRO A 85 25.92 -1.60 3.19
C PRO A 85 26.10 -2.78 4.16
N GLY A 86 26.24 -3.98 3.61
CA GLY A 86 26.71 -5.17 4.35
C GLY A 86 25.67 -5.90 5.19
N GLU A 87 24.58 -5.30 5.63
CA GLU A 87 23.54 -5.94 6.44
C GLU A 87 22.17 -5.82 5.80
N LYS A 88 21.39 -6.91 5.85
CA LYS A 88 19.99 -6.93 5.45
C LYS A 88 19.11 -6.53 6.63
N ILE A 89 18.87 -5.23 6.77
CA ILE A 89 17.94 -4.71 7.77
C ILE A 89 16.53 -4.81 7.21
N THR A 90 15.61 -5.36 7.99
CA THR A 90 14.21 -5.54 7.58
C THR A 90 13.30 -4.53 8.25
N PHE A 91 12.30 -4.05 7.50
CA PHE A 91 11.18 -3.35 8.08
C PHE A 91 10.36 -4.31 8.96
N LYS A 92 9.81 -3.80 10.05
CA LYS A 92 8.81 -4.49 10.87
C LYS A 92 7.43 -4.08 10.40
N MET A 93 6.55 -5.04 10.20
CA MET A 93 5.16 -4.82 9.79
C MET A 93 4.23 -5.47 10.78
N ASP A 94 3.16 -4.76 11.16
CA ASP A 94 2.13 -5.27 12.04
C ASP A 94 0.77 -4.64 11.72
N THR A 95 -0.31 -5.24 12.23
CA THR A 95 -1.68 -4.78 12.02
C THR A 95 -2.45 -4.74 13.32
N ALA A 96 -3.39 -3.79 13.42
CA ALA A 96 -4.29 -3.70 14.55
C ALA A 96 -5.73 -3.39 14.08
N THR A 97 -6.67 -3.56 15.00
CA THR A 97 -8.06 -3.14 14.82
C THR A 97 -8.38 -2.11 15.87
N LEU A 98 -8.67 -0.89 15.43
CA LEU A 98 -9.07 0.21 16.29
C LEU A 98 -10.57 0.42 16.22
N LYS A 99 -11.17 0.85 17.33
CA LYS A 99 -12.56 1.28 17.38
C LYS A 99 -12.62 2.79 17.25
N SER A 100 -13.35 3.28 16.25
CA SER A 100 -13.63 4.72 16.12
C SER A 100 -14.58 5.19 17.23
N GLY A 101 -14.64 6.50 17.47
CA GLY A 101 -15.60 7.09 18.42
C GLY A 101 -17.07 6.79 18.11
N SER A 102 -17.39 6.43 16.86
CA SER A 102 -18.71 5.99 16.40
C SER A 102 -18.92 4.46 16.49
N GLY A 103 -17.97 3.72 17.07
CA GLY A 103 -18.08 2.27 17.29
C GLY A 103 -17.69 1.38 16.11
N TYR A 104 -17.28 1.96 14.97
CA TYR A 104 -16.83 1.18 13.81
C TYR A 104 -15.42 0.63 14.03
N GLU A 105 -15.21 -0.62 13.63
CA GLU A 105 -13.90 -1.25 13.60
C GLU A 105 -13.11 -0.83 12.35
N ILE A 106 -11.94 -0.25 12.55
CA ILE A 106 -11.04 0.19 11.50
C ILE A 106 -9.76 -0.63 11.58
N LYS A 107 -9.44 -1.31 10.49
CA LYS A 107 -8.18 -2.04 10.35
C LYS A 107 -7.07 -1.06 10.00
N VAL A 108 -6.01 -1.09 10.79
CA VAL A 108 -4.82 -0.27 10.59
C VAL A 108 -3.57 -1.16 10.47
N PHE A 109 -2.51 -0.60 9.93
CA PHE A 109 -1.21 -1.26 9.90
C PHE A 109 -0.11 -0.24 10.23
N ALA A 110 1.04 -0.75 10.62
CA ALA A 110 2.27 0.01 10.68
C ALA A 110 3.39 -0.77 10.00
N CYS A 111 4.25 -0.04 9.31
CA CYS A 111 5.51 -0.56 8.78
C CYS A 111 6.60 0.38 9.24
N GLU A 112 7.60 -0.12 9.96
CA GLU A 112 8.55 0.73 10.67
C GLU A 112 9.97 0.16 10.67
N VAL A 113 10.96 1.07 10.82
CA VAL A 113 12.35 0.75 11.09
C VAL A 113 12.96 1.85 11.97
N PRO A 114 13.56 1.51 13.13
CA PRO A 114 14.22 2.47 14.01
C PRO A 114 15.49 3.07 13.37
N TYR A 115 15.75 4.36 13.62
CA TYR A 115 17.00 5.03 13.20
C TYR A 115 18.25 4.27 13.67
N LYS A 116 18.23 3.76 14.88
CA LYS A 116 19.32 2.99 15.48
C LYS A 116 19.69 1.74 14.68
N GLU A 117 18.76 1.16 13.96
CA GLU A 117 19.01 -0.06 13.17
C GLU A 117 19.66 0.27 11.84
N TYR A 118 19.16 1.23 11.08
CA TYR A 118 19.62 1.46 9.71
C TYR A 118 20.62 2.61 9.54
N LEU A 119 20.89 3.40 10.60
CA LEU A 119 21.91 4.45 10.61
C LEU A 119 23.16 4.05 11.40
N ARG A 120 23.44 2.75 11.53
CA ARG A 120 24.57 2.26 12.34
C ARG A 120 25.95 2.68 11.81
N ASP A 121 26.03 2.88 10.50
CA ASP A 121 27.25 3.30 9.78
C ASP A 121 27.41 4.82 9.72
N MET A 122 26.43 5.57 10.22
CA MET A 122 26.44 7.02 10.26
C MET A 122 27.06 7.56 11.56
N ASP A 123 27.30 8.87 11.60
CA ASP A 123 27.80 9.54 12.81
C ASP A 123 26.90 9.30 14.03
N ALA A 124 27.49 8.74 15.08
CA ALA A 124 26.76 8.33 16.28
C ALA A 124 26.11 9.52 17.01
N GLN A 125 26.77 10.70 17.02
CA GLN A 125 26.22 11.89 17.68
C GLN A 125 25.05 12.45 16.89
N LEU A 126 25.12 12.49 15.58
CA LEU A 126 24.01 12.94 14.74
C LEU A 126 22.81 12.00 14.85
N THR A 127 23.07 10.69 14.84
CA THR A 127 22.02 9.67 15.03
C THR A 127 21.36 9.81 16.40
N TYR A 128 22.13 10.02 17.47
CA TYR A 128 21.60 10.26 18.81
C TYR A 128 20.74 11.52 18.86
N ASN A 129 21.21 12.62 18.27
CA ASN A 129 20.46 13.87 18.24
C ASN A 129 19.12 13.74 17.48
N LEU A 130 19.12 12.93 16.39
CA LEU A 130 17.91 12.67 15.62
C LEU A 130 16.89 11.85 16.43
N ILE A 131 17.35 10.85 17.15
CA ILE A 131 16.51 10.01 18.04
C ILE A 131 15.93 10.89 19.16
N ASP A 132 16.76 11.62 19.89
CA ASP A 132 16.37 12.50 20.98
C ASP A 132 15.34 13.56 20.53
N LYS A 133 15.54 14.13 19.33
CA LYS A 133 14.58 15.08 18.75
C LYS A 133 13.22 14.42 18.49
N ALA A 134 13.21 13.20 17.92
CA ALA A 134 11.98 12.48 17.64
C ALA A 134 11.22 12.12 18.93
N GLU A 135 11.93 11.62 19.95
CA GLU A 135 11.37 11.27 21.26
C GLU A 135 10.79 12.49 21.98
N LYS A 136 11.50 13.63 21.99
CA LYS A 136 10.99 14.91 22.56
C LYS A 136 9.74 15.43 21.87
N GLN A 137 9.54 15.08 20.60
CA GLN A 137 8.33 15.42 19.84
C GLN A 137 7.21 14.40 19.99
N GLY A 138 7.42 13.31 20.77
CA GLY A 138 6.47 12.20 20.86
C GLY A 138 6.31 11.41 19.56
N LYS A 139 7.29 11.50 18.64
CA LYS A 139 7.30 10.77 17.39
C LYS A 139 8.12 9.49 17.52
N PHE A 140 7.79 8.50 16.69
CA PHE A 140 8.61 7.29 16.59
C PHE A 140 10.04 7.62 16.13
N PRO A 141 11.09 7.17 16.85
CA PRO A 141 12.50 7.47 16.53
C PRO A 141 13.01 6.57 15.37
N GLY A 142 12.42 6.72 14.20
CA GLY A 142 12.67 5.92 13.02
C GLY A 142 11.79 6.39 11.86
N LEU A 143 11.76 5.59 10.81
CA LEU A 143 10.79 5.74 9.73
C LEU A 143 9.59 4.83 10.02
N ARG A 144 8.40 5.39 9.96
CA ARG A 144 7.13 4.68 10.15
C ARG A 144 6.09 5.13 9.13
N VAL A 145 5.39 4.19 8.54
CA VAL A 145 4.18 4.40 7.74
C VAL A 145 3.00 3.76 8.45
N GLY A 146 1.93 4.50 8.58
CA GLY A 146 0.77 4.07 9.34
C GLY A 146 0.96 4.15 10.87
N SER A 147 -0.02 3.67 11.62
CA SER A 147 0.01 3.62 13.08
C SER A 147 -0.88 2.48 13.57
N LEU A 148 -0.47 1.83 14.66
CA LEU A 148 -1.29 0.83 15.35
C LEU A 148 -2.17 1.44 16.44
N GLU A 149 -1.90 2.68 16.84
CA GLU A 149 -2.53 3.37 17.97
C GLU A 149 -3.58 4.39 17.52
N GLU A 150 -3.44 4.94 16.31
CA GLU A 150 -4.30 5.99 15.78
C GLU A 150 -4.61 5.81 14.30
N ILE A 151 -5.70 6.45 13.86
CA ILE A 151 -6.12 6.44 12.45
C ILE A 151 -5.50 7.65 11.76
N ASN A 152 -4.35 7.47 11.12
CA ASN A 152 -3.61 8.52 10.43
C ASN A 152 -3.63 8.43 8.90
N ASN A 153 -4.62 7.72 8.33
CA ASN A 153 -4.75 7.49 6.88
C ASN A 153 -3.49 6.89 6.22
N ASN A 154 -2.72 6.11 6.99
CA ASN A 154 -1.45 5.51 6.58
C ASN A 154 -0.37 6.55 6.22
N ALA A 155 -0.41 7.72 6.83
CA ALA A 155 0.60 8.75 6.64
C ALA A 155 1.97 8.30 7.18
N GLY A 156 3.04 8.83 6.58
CA GLY A 156 4.39 8.64 7.07
C GLY A 156 4.71 9.64 8.20
N ASN A 157 5.59 9.29 9.12
CA ASN A 157 5.97 10.18 10.22
C ASN A 157 6.94 11.31 9.81
N TRP A 158 7.23 11.41 8.53
CA TRP A 158 8.04 12.48 7.92
C TRP A 158 7.21 13.58 7.24
N GLU A 159 5.90 13.41 7.20
CA GLU A 159 4.93 14.39 6.69
C GLU A 159 4.62 15.48 7.72
#